data_d4d53101bebf89afd080da29fed3b072
#
_entry.id   d4d53101bebf89afd080da29fed3b072
#
_cell.length_a   1.000
_cell.length_b   1.000
_cell.length_c   1.000
_cell.angle_alpha   90.00
_cell.angle_beta   90.00
_cell.angle_gamma   90.00
#
_symmetry.space_group_name_H-M   'P 1'
#
loop_
_entity.id
_entity.type
_entity.pdbx_description
1 polymer ?
#
loop_
_entity_poly.entity_id
_entity_poly.type
_entity_poly.pdbx_seq_one_letter_code
_entity_poly.pdbx_strand_id
1 'polypeptide(L)'
;MSRTLVYAIGGNALSSPSGDDEEKAALVLAKVMSDVVDLLEAGWRVILTHGNGPQVGHLMSLDPSLPMEEWVSATQGMIGYSLSITLESILRRRNRPEANSVILTRVEVDPDDSGFKFPTKPVGPILNSQQVMSEDWDIAETVNGPRRVVASPEPLRILDIDIIRSLINQNAIVICCGGGGIPVVKRDGHYAGVPAVIDKDRVSSKLAIEMGVDALIISTAVDAIRTGFATKSEKIHRTLTIDQAKMYLKSGEFPAGSMGPKVASLIDF
;
A
#
# COMPACT_ATOMS: atom_id res chain seq x y z
N MET A 1 -13.07 -3.10 25.49
CA MET A 1 -13.34 -2.82 24.06
C MET A 1 -12.32 -3.62 23.25
N SER A 2 -12.71 -4.22 22.12
CA SER A 2 -11.76 -4.91 21.24
C SER A 2 -10.86 -3.89 20.56
N ARG A 3 -9.54 -4.14 20.58
CA ARG A 3 -8.55 -3.29 19.91
C ARG A 3 -8.66 -3.42 18.40
N THR A 4 -8.41 -2.35 17.67
CA THR A 4 -8.46 -2.31 16.20
C THR A 4 -7.09 -1.97 15.64
N LEU A 5 -6.71 -2.58 14.52
CA LEU A 5 -5.47 -2.23 13.82
C LEU A 5 -5.68 -2.11 12.32
N VAL A 6 -4.80 -1.35 11.67
CA VAL A 6 -4.60 -1.36 10.22
C VAL A 6 -3.38 -2.22 9.90
N TYR A 7 -3.53 -3.17 8.99
CA TYR A 7 -2.45 -4.01 8.47
C TYR A 7 -2.21 -3.69 7.00
N ALA A 8 -1.11 -3.03 6.69
CA ALA A 8 -0.73 -2.59 5.36
C ALA A 8 0.17 -3.61 4.67
N ILE A 9 -0.34 -4.31 3.65
CA ILE A 9 0.37 -5.36 2.90
C ILE A 9 1.23 -4.72 1.80
N GLY A 10 2.52 -5.06 1.78
CA GLY A 10 3.45 -4.60 0.73
C GLY A 10 3.10 -5.18 -0.64
N GLY A 11 3.19 -4.37 -1.71
CA GLY A 11 2.90 -4.84 -3.09
C GLY A 11 3.77 -6.02 -3.54
N ASN A 12 4.99 -6.11 -3.06
CA ASN A 12 5.90 -7.23 -3.37
C ASN A 12 5.46 -8.56 -2.74
N ALA A 13 4.63 -8.54 -1.69
CA ALA A 13 4.05 -9.76 -1.11
C ALA A 13 2.88 -10.31 -1.95
N LEU A 14 2.42 -9.53 -2.95
CA LEU A 14 1.24 -9.81 -3.76
C LEU A 14 1.57 -10.10 -5.24
N SER A 15 2.83 -10.08 -5.61
CA SER A 15 3.27 -10.26 -6.99
C SER A 15 4.41 -11.25 -7.07
N SER A 16 4.31 -12.18 -8.03
CA SER A 16 5.48 -12.84 -8.58
C SER A 16 6.11 -11.93 -9.62
N PRO A 17 7.39 -11.56 -9.53
CA PRO A 17 8.06 -10.73 -10.52
C PRO A 17 8.27 -11.43 -11.87
N SER A 18 8.16 -12.74 -11.92
CA SER A 18 8.24 -13.58 -13.12
C SER A 18 7.19 -14.68 -13.01
N GLY A 19 6.49 -14.98 -14.09
CA GLY A 19 5.39 -15.99 -14.14
C GLY A 19 5.75 -17.38 -13.63
N ASP A 20 7.02 -17.65 -13.34
CA ASP A 20 7.52 -18.92 -12.78
C ASP A 20 7.35 -19.06 -11.26
N ASP A 21 6.80 -18.05 -10.57
CA ASP A 21 6.73 -17.98 -9.10
C ASP A 21 5.30 -17.79 -8.54
N GLU A 22 4.25 -18.12 -9.30
CA GLU A 22 2.85 -18.01 -8.83
C GLU A 22 2.61 -18.83 -7.55
N GLU A 23 3.21 -20.01 -7.45
CA GLU A 23 3.10 -20.85 -6.26
C GLU A 23 3.72 -20.18 -5.03
N LYS A 24 4.89 -19.55 -5.18
CA LYS A 24 5.54 -18.81 -4.08
C LYS A 24 4.72 -17.58 -3.69
N ALA A 25 4.17 -16.84 -4.64
CA ALA A 25 3.30 -15.70 -4.35
C ALA A 25 2.04 -16.16 -3.59
N ALA A 26 1.43 -17.27 -3.99
CA ALA A 26 0.29 -17.85 -3.27
C ALA A 26 0.66 -18.29 -1.84
N LEU A 27 1.84 -18.87 -1.64
CA LEU A 27 2.33 -19.25 -0.29
C LEU A 27 2.57 -18.03 0.59
N VAL A 28 3.17 -16.97 0.06
CA VAL A 28 3.38 -15.71 0.79
C VAL A 28 2.04 -15.08 1.17
N LEU A 29 1.09 -15.04 0.23
CA LEU A 29 -0.25 -14.53 0.48
C LEU A 29 -0.96 -15.34 1.57
N ALA A 30 -0.93 -16.66 1.48
CA ALA A 30 -1.52 -17.54 2.49
C ALA A 30 -0.88 -17.34 3.88
N LYS A 31 0.43 -17.12 3.94
CA LYS A 31 1.13 -16.82 5.19
C LYS A 31 0.66 -15.49 5.77
N VAL A 32 0.61 -14.42 4.98
CA VAL A 32 0.13 -13.10 5.43
C VAL A 32 -1.32 -13.19 5.92
N MET A 33 -2.19 -13.90 5.21
CA MET A 33 -3.59 -14.08 5.65
C MET A 33 -3.70 -14.95 6.91
N SER A 34 -2.79 -15.91 7.11
CA SER A 34 -2.69 -16.64 8.37
C SER A 34 -2.30 -15.73 9.54
N ASP A 35 -1.33 -14.85 9.35
CA ASP A 35 -0.92 -13.88 10.37
C ASP A 35 -2.08 -12.91 10.73
N VAL A 36 -2.91 -12.54 9.75
CA VAL A 36 -4.14 -11.77 9.99
C VAL A 36 -5.11 -12.54 10.88
N VAL A 37 -5.31 -13.83 10.64
CA VAL A 37 -6.20 -14.67 11.49
C VAL A 37 -5.62 -14.86 12.88
N ASP A 38 -4.28 -14.98 13.03
CA ASP A 38 -3.64 -15.01 14.35
C ASP A 38 -3.93 -13.72 15.16
N LEU A 39 -3.97 -12.56 14.48
CA LEU A 39 -4.36 -11.29 15.11
C LEU A 39 -5.84 -11.28 15.56
N LEU A 40 -6.74 -11.84 14.75
CA LEU A 40 -8.15 -12.00 15.13
C LEU A 40 -8.29 -12.91 16.36
N GLU A 41 -7.55 -14.03 16.40
CA GLU A 41 -7.51 -14.96 17.54
C GLU A 41 -6.95 -14.28 18.81
N ALA A 42 -6.02 -13.32 18.64
CA ALA A 42 -5.52 -12.47 19.71
C ALA A 42 -6.49 -11.34 20.13
N GLY A 43 -7.71 -11.30 19.56
CA GLY A 43 -8.77 -10.37 19.92
C GLY A 43 -8.71 -9.00 19.23
N TRP A 44 -7.95 -8.87 18.15
CA TRP A 44 -7.92 -7.66 17.34
C TRP A 44 -9.04 -7.64 16.28
N ARG A 45 -9.54 -6.46 15.97
CA ARG A 45 -10.28 -6.20 14.72
C ARG A 45 -9.27 -5.69 13.69
N VAL A 46 -9.36 -6.15 12.45
CA VAL A 46 -8.34 -5.90 11.43
C VAL A 46 -8.93 -5.19 10.22
N ILE A 47 -8.28 -4.11 9.81
CA ILE A 47 -8.49 -3.43 8.53
C ILE A 47 -7.26 -3.72 7.68
N LEU A 48 -7.47 -4.19 6.44
CA LEU A 48 -6.40 -4.52 5.52
C LEU A 48 -6.27 -3.44 4.45
N THR A 49 -5.05 -3.00 4.19
CA THR A 49 -4.70 -2.20 3.02
C THR A 49 -3.63 -2.94 2.21
N HIS A 50 -3.49 -2.64 0.95
CA HIS A 50 -2.49 -3.28 0.10
C HIS A 50 -1.90 -2.34 -0.95
N GLY A 51 -0.67 -2.61 -1.40
CA GLY A 51 -0.07 -1.95 -2.55
C GLY A 51 -0.54 -2.55 -3.88
N ASN A 52 -0.23 -1.89 -5.00
CA ASN A 52 -0.57 -2.33 -6.35
C ASN A 52 0.50 -1.97 -7.41
N GLY A 53 1.63 -1.39 -7.02
CA GLY A 53 2.60 -0.81 -7.96
C GLY A 53 3.00 -1.72 -9.13
N PRO A 54 3.39 -2.99 -8.92
CA PRO A 54 3.67 -3.91 -10.01
C PRO A 54 2.44 -4.19 -10.90
N GLN A 55 1.28 -4.41 -10.29
CA GLN A 55 0.04 -4.78 -10.99
C GLN A 55 -0.50 -3.62 -11.83
N VAL A 56 -0.60 -2.41 -11.27
CA VAL A 56 -1.09 -1.24 -12.01
C VAL A 56 -0.20 -0.93 -13.20
N GLY A 57 1.13 -0.99 -13.03
CA GLY A 57 2.04 -0.75 -14.11
C GLY A 57 1.99 -1.83 -15.21
N HIS A 58 1.72 -3.09 -14.84
CA HIS A 58 1.50 -4.16 -15.82
C HIS A 58 0.22 -3.91 -16.62
N LEU A 59 -0.90 -3.61 -15.98
CA LEU A 59 -2.17 -3.34 -16.65
C LEU A 59 -2.09 -2.12 -17.57
N MET A 60 -1.44 -1.04 -17.14
CA MET A 60 -1.17 0.13 -17.97
C MET A 60 -0.35 -0.20 -19.23
N SER A 61 0.49 -1.22 -19.20
CA SER A 61 1.26 -1.67 -20.38
C SER A 61 0.44 -2.49 -21.36
N LEU A 62 -0.67 -3.12 -20.91
CA LEU A 62 -1.56 -3.89 -21.78
C LEU A 62 -2.51 -2.99 -22.56
N ASP A 63 -3.02 -1.95 -21.93
CA ASP A 63 -3.87 -0.96 -22.59
C ASP A 63 -3.59 0.46 -22.05
N PRO A 64 -2.73 1.23 -22.73
CA PRO A 64 -2.42 2.58 -22.34
C PRO A 64 -3.55 3.59 -22.62
N SER A 65 -4.65 3.19 -23.28
CA SER A 65 -5.76 4.08 -23.60
C SER A 65 -6.69 4.34 -22.41
N LEU A 66 -6.70 3.45 -21.42
CA LEU A 66 -7.49 3.64 -20.21
C LEU A 66 -6.80 4.58 -19.22
N PRO A 67 -7.55 5.46 -18.55
CA PRO A 67 -7.02 6.33 -17.50
C PRO A 67 -6.35 5.56 -16.36
N MET A 68 -5.31 6.14 -15.78
CA MET A 68 -4.52 5.48 -14.72
C MET A 68 -5.37 5.17 -13.48
N GLU A 69 -6.26 6.05 -13.09
CA GLU A 69 -7.17 5.86 -11.94
C GLU A 69 -8.15 4.70 -12.16
N GLU A 70 -8.52 4.40 -13.40
CA GLU A 70 -9.34 3.21 -13.71
C GLU A 70 -8.53 1.93 -13.51
N TRP A 71 -7.25 1.92 -13.88
CA TRP A 71 -6.35 0.80 -13.57
C TRP A 71 -6.10 0.66 -12.07
N VAL A 72 -5.99 1.76 -11.32
CA VAL A 72 -5.94 1.71 -9.85
C VAL A 72 -7.22 1.07 -9.31
N SER A 73 -8.39 1.46 -9.83
CA SER A 73 -9.68 0.85 -9.45
C SER A 73 -9.74 -0.64 -9.77
N ALA A 74 -9.34 -1.04 -10.97
CA ALA A 74 -9.29 -2.45 -11.40
C ALA A 74 -8.37 -3.27 -10.48
N THR A 75 -7.18 -2.74 -10.12
CA THR A 75 -6.26 -3.43 -9.21
C THR A 75 -6.82 -3.59 -7.80
N GLN A 76 -7.65 -2.67 -7.30
CA GLN A 76 -8.35 -2.85 -6.02
C GLN A 76 -9.28 -4.07 -6.07
N GLY A 77 -10.05 -4.23 -7.15
CA GLY A 77 -10.92 -5.38 -7.34
C GLY A 77 -10.14 -6.69 -7.44
N MET A 78 -9.13 -6.73 -8.31
CA MET A 78 -8.35 -7.95 -8.58
C MET A 78 -7.57 -8.42 -7.34
N ILE A 79 -6.83 -7.52 -6.70
CA ILE A 79 -6.03 -7.86 -5.51
C ILE A 79 -6.97 -8.11 -4.33
N GLY A 80 -7.98 -7.26 -4.14
CA GLY A 80 -8.98 -7.43 -3.09
C GLY A 80 -9.68 -8.78 -3.16
N TYR A 81 -10.05 -9.24 -4.36
CA TYR A 81 -10.60 -10.58 -4.58
C TYR A 81 -9.62 -11.67 -4.11
N SER A 82 -8.36 -11.61 -4.53
CA SER A 82 -7.35 -12.61 -4.15
C SER A 82 -7.11 -12.66 -2.64
N LEU A 83 -7.06 -11.49 -1.99
CA LEU A 83 -6.96 -11.38 -0.53
C LEU A 83 -8.19 -11.96 0.16
N SER A 84 -9.39 -11.58 -0.30
CA SER A 84 -10.66 -12.00 0.28
C SER A 84 -10.86 -13.50 0.22
N ILE A 85 -10.64 -14.14 -0.95
CA ILE A 85 -10.84 -15.59 -1.10
C ILE A 85 -9.83 -16.42 -0.31
N THR A 86 -8.57 -15.93 -0.23
CA THR A 86 -7.52 -16.58 0.57
C THR A 86 -7.83 -16.47 2.07
N LEU A 87 -8.22 -15.28 2.52
CA LEU A 87 -8.62 -15.04 3.90
C LEU A 87 -9.83 -15.89 4.29
N GLU A 88 -10.89 -15.91 3.47
CA GLU A 88 -12.08 -16.71 3.70
C GLU A 88 -11.73 -18.20 3.88
N SER A 89 -10.83 -18.72 3.03
CA SER A 89 -10.39 -20.11 3.10
C SER A 89 -9.70 -20.44 4.44
N ILE A 90 -8.96 -19.48 5.01
CA ILE A 90 -8.26 -19.66 6.29
C ILE A 90 -9.25 -19.51 7.45
N LEU A 91 -10.14 -18.50 7.40
CA LEU A 91 -11.20 -18.32 8.39
C LEU A 91 -12.03 -19.59 8.54
N ARG A 92 -12.49 -20.18 7.42
CA ARG A 92 -13.26 -21.43 7.44
C ARG A 92 -12.49 -22.60 8.05
N ARG A 93 -11.21 -22.77 7.67
CA ARG A 93 -10.37 -23.84 8.25
C ARG A 93 -10.13 -23.70 9.74
N ARG A 94 -10.10 -22.45 10.25
CA ARG A 94 -9.92 -22.15 11.67
C ARG A 94 -11.24 -21.96 12.44
N ASN A 95 -12.40 -22.26 11.81
CA ASN A 95 -13.74 -22.10 12.39
C ASN A 95 -14.00 -20.67 12.91
N ARG A 96 -13.51 -19.66 12.19
CA ARG A 96 -13.72 -18.25 12.52
C ARG A 96 -15.00 -17.74 11.88
N PRO A 97 -15.86 -16.98 12.63
CA PRO A 97 -17.16 -16.52 12.14
C PRO A 97 -17.09 -15.19 11.35
N GLU A 98 -15.96 -14.48 11.38
CA GLU A 98 -15.85 -13.16 10.78
C GLU A 98 -16.11 -13.21 9.27
N ALA A 99 -16.92 -12.26 8.81
CA ALA A 99 -17.05 -11.99 7.39
C ALA A 99 -15.93 -11.04 6.93
N ASN A 100 -15.55 -11.11 5.65
CA ASN A 100 -14.65 -10.13 5.06
C ASN A 100 -15.31 -9.44 3.87
N SER A 101 -14.92 -8.20 3.59
CA SER A 101 -15.44 -7.41 2.48
C SER A 101 -14.36 -6.56 1.83
N VAL A 102 -14.45 -6.41 0.51
CA VAL A 102 -13.59 -5.52 -0.28
C VAL A 102 -14.35 -4.24 -0.59
N ILE A 103 -13.75 -3.09 -0.26
CA ILE A 103 -14.32 -1.77 -0.55
C ILE A 103 -13.43 -1.06 -1.57
N LEU A 104 -13.98 -0.78 -2.75
CA LEU A 104 -13.37 0.15 -3.68
C LEU A 104 -13.34 1.53 -3.01
N THR A 105 -12.14 2.02 -2.73
CA THR A 105 -11.95 3.19 -1.88
C THR A 105 -11.39 4.35 -2.70
N ARG A 106 -12.10 5.49 -2.64
CA ARG A 106 -11.69 6.75 -3.26
C ARG A 106 -10.97 7.61 -2.24
N VAL A 107 -9.89 8.25 -2.70
CA VAL A 107 -9.09 9.14 -1.85
C VAL A 107 -8.96 10.49 -2.55
N GLU A 108 -9.46 11.53 -1.89
CA GLU A 108 -9.36 12.91 -2.35
C GLU A 108 -7.93 13.40 -2.22
N VAL A 109 -7.44 14.07 -3.26
CA VAL A 109 -6.13 14.70 -3.33
C VAL A 109 -6.25 16.16 -3.76
N ASP A 110 -5.25 16.98 -3.45
CA ASP A 110 -5.18 18.36 -3.92
C ASP A 110 -4.80 18.38 -5.41
N PRO A 111 -5.61 19.01 -6.29
CA PRO A 111 -5.25 19.13 -7.71
C PRO A 111 -3.95 19.93 -7.96
N ASP A 112 -3.55 20.75 -7.01
CA ASP A 112 -2.34 21.59 -7.09
C ASP A 112 -1.13 20.97 -6.36
N ASP A 113 -1.26 19.71 -5.88
CA ASP A 113 -0.15 19.00 -5.20
C ASP A 113 1.08 18.93 -6.08
N SER A 114 2.24 19.20 -5.47
CA SER A 114 3.54 19.15 -6.16
C SER A 114 3.88 17.77 -6.75
N GLY A 115 3.30 16.70 -6.20
CA GLY A 115 3.44 15.34 -6.71
C GLY A 115 2.96 15.16 -8.15
N PHE A 116 2.09 16.03 -8.66
CA PHE A 116 1.70 16.05 -10.08
C PHE A 116 2.78 16.65 -10.98
N LYS A 117 3.59 17.57 -10.46
CA LYS A 117 4.68 18.21 -11.21
C LYS A 117 6.00 17.42 -11.13
N PHE A 118 6.16 16.67 -10.05
CA PHE A 118 7.37 15.89 -9.76
C PHE A 118 7.00 14.44 -9.46
N PRO A 119 6.77 13.61 -10.51
CA PRO A 119 6.43 12.20 -10.35
C PRO A 119 7.53 11.43 -9.62
N THR A 120 7.14 10.67 -8.61
CA THR A 120 8.10 9.93 -7.76
C THR A 120 7.71 8.48 -7.51
N LYS A 121 6.47 8.08 -7.81
CA LYS A 121 5.96 6.73 -7.49
C LYS A 121 6.37 5.72 -8.54
N PRO A 122 7.26 4.75 -8.24
CA PRO A 122 7.62 3.72 -9.20
C PRO A 122 6.45 2.76 -9.45
N VAL A 123 6.13 2.52 -10.73
CA VAL A 123 5.11 1.57 -11.19
C VAL A 123 5.68 0.62 -12.25
N GLY A 124 5.04 -0.52 -12.44
CA GLY A 124 5.43 -1.49 -13.46
C GLY A 124 6.77 -2.21 -13.20
N PRO A 125 7.32 -2.89 -14.21
CA PRO A 125 8.58 -3.61 -14.14
C PRO A 125 9.79 -2.68 -14.19
N ILE A 126 10.99 -3.24 -14.01
CA ILE A 126 12.25 -2.60 -14.35
C ILE A 126 12.30 -2.42 -15.88
N LEU A 127 12.69 -1.24 -16.33
CA LEU A 127 12.78 -0.89 -17.74
C LEU A 127 14.09 -1.41 -18.34
N ASN A 128 14.04 -1.89 -19.58
CA ASN A 128 15.24 -2.15 -20.36
C ASN A 128 15.76 -0.88 -21.04
N SER A 129 16.99 -0.93 -21.57
CA SER A 129 17.64 0.23 -22.19
C SER A 129 16.83 0.81 -23.37
N GLN A 130 16.14 -0.02 -24.13
CA GLN A 130 15.33 0.43 -25.26
C GLN A 130 14.12 1.22 -24.75
N GLN A 131 13.39 0.73 -23.74
CA GLN A 131 12.25 1.41 -23.13
C GLN A 131 12.66 2.75 -22.52
N VAL A 132 13.81 2.81 -21.84
CA VAL A 132 14.35 4.06 -21.28
C VAL A 132 14.61 5.11 -22.37
N MET A 133 14.97 4.69 -23.58
CA MET A 133 15.31 5.60 -24.70
C MET A 133 14.11 5.96 -25.59
N SER A 134 13.09 5.10 -25.67
CA SER A 134 11.99 5.23 -26.64
C SER A 134 10.70 5.78 -26.07
N GLU A 135 10.51 5.69 -24.73
CA GLU A 135 9.27 6.09 -24.08
C GLU A 135 9.39 7.51 -23.50
N ASP A 136 8.34 8.31 -23.71
CA ASP A 136 8.22 9.65 -23.10
C ASP A 136 7.64 9.55 -21.69
N TRP A 137 8.32 8.80 -20.82
CA TRP A 137 7.93 8.59 -19.43
C TRP A 137 8.87 9.30 -18.46
N ASP A 138 8.34 9.77 -17.34
CA ASP A 138 9.18 10.08 -16.21
C ASP A 138 9.80 8.78 -15.66
N ILE A 139 11.11 8.76 -15.53
CA ILE A 139 11.89 7.58 -15.13
C ILE A 139 12.75 7.96 -13.93
N ALA A 140 12.80 7.07 -12.93
CA ALA A 140 13.71 7.20 -11.81
C ALA A 140 14.54 5.93 -11.63
N GLU A 141 15.82 6.13 -11.26
CA GLU A 141 16.68 5.04 -10.83
C GLU A 141 16.21 4.51 -9.47
N THR A 142 16.04 3.20 -9.39
CA THR A 142 15.72 2.51 -8.14
C THR A 142 16.85 1.55 -7.78
N VAL A 143 16.84 1.01 -6.56
CA VAL A 143 17.82 0.02 -6.09
C VAL A 143 17.91 -1.19 -7.05
N ASN A 144 16.84 -1.50 -7.76
CA ASN A 144 16.76 -2.63 -8.68
C ASN A 144 16.91 -2.25 -10.16
N GLY A 145 17.10 -0.97 -10.49
CA GLY A 145 17.22 -0.45 -11.84
C GLY A 145 16.17 0.61 -12.20
N PRO A 146 16.18 1.13 -13.44
CA PRO A 146 15.30 2.20 -13.88
C PRO A 146 13.85 1.73 -13.92
N ARG A 147 12.94 2.57 -13.44
CA ARG A 147 11.48 2.33 -13.48
C ARG A 147 10.72 3.58 -13.89
N ARG A 148 9.60 3.39 -14.59
CA ARG A 148 8.63 4.45 -14.78
C ARG A 148 8.16 4.97 -13.43
N VAL A 149 8.07 6.30 -13.28
CA VAL A 149 7.45 6.95 -12.13
C VAL A 149 6.22 7.74 -12.55
N VAL A 150 5.26 7.82 -11.65
CA VAL A 150 4.01 8.55 -11.87
C VAL A 150 3.74 9.49 -10.70
N ALA A 151 2.79 10.42 -10.89
CA ALA A 151 2.35 11.33 -9.84
C ALA A 151 1.93 10.57 -8.57
N SER A 152 2.29 11.10 -7.41
CA SER A 152 1.96 10.52 -6.11
C SER A 152 1.63 11.64 -5.11
N PRO A 153 0.44 12.26 -5.23
CA PRO A 153 0.02 13.33 -4.34
C PRO A 153 -0.27 12.83 -2.92
N GLU A 154 -0.28 13.75 -1.96
CA GLU A 154 -0.66 13.47 -0.58
C GLU A 154 -2.18 13.17 -0.46
N PRO A 155 -2.57 12.16 0.33
CA PRO A 155 -3.97 11.87 0.58
C PRO A 155 -4.59 12.94 1.49
N LEU A 156 -5.64 13.63 1.03
CA LEU A 156 -6.35 14.60 1.83
C LEU A 156 -7.47 13.99 2.66
N ARG A 157 -8.27 13.10 2.06
CA ARG A 157 -9.46 12.53 2.68
C ARG A 157 -9.82 11.18 2.09
N ILE A 158 -10.19 10.23 2.93
CA ILE A 158 -10.75 8.94 2.51
C ILE A 158 -12.28 9.10 2.41
N LEU A 159 -12.83 9.07 1.19
CA LEU A 159 -14.25 9.37 0.99
C LEU A 159 -15.18 8.28 1.55
N ASP A 160 -14.70 7.05 1.58
CA ASP A 160 -15.49 5.88 1.97
C ASP A 160 -15.30 5.48 3.46
N ILE A 161 -14.75 6.38 4.29
CA ILE A 161 -14.36 6.13 5.68
C ILE A 161 -15.55 5.67 6.56
N ASP A 162 -16.73 6.24 6.36
CA ASP A 162 -17.90 5.93 7.18
C ASP A 162 -18.45 4.53 6.93
N ILE A 163 -18.38 4.05 5.68
CA ILE A 163 -18.73 2.66 5.34
C ILE A 163 -17.72 1.70 5.95
N ILE A 164 -16.43 2.00 5.84
CA ILE A 164 -15.36 1.20 6.47
C ILE A 164 -15.61 1.10 7.98
N ARG A 165 -15.90 2.22 8.64
CA ARG A 165 -16.20 2.26 10.08
C ARG A 165 -17.41 1.43 10.43
N SER A 166 -18.50 1.50 9.64
CA SER A 166 -19.71 0.71 9.86
C SER A 166 -19.44 -0.79 9.82
N LEU A 167 -18.66 -1.26 8.86
CA LEU A 167 -18.32 -2.68 8.72
C LEU A 167 -17.43 -3.17 9.87
N ILE A 168 -16.43 -2.40 10.25
CA ILE A 168 -15.57 -2.74 11.41
C ILE A 168 -16.39 -2.81 12.70
N ASN A 169 -17.38 -1.95 12.89
CA ASN A 169 -18.27 -1.99 14.05
C ASN A 169 -19.19 -3.22 14.05
N GLN A 170 -19.43 -3.82 12.89
CA GLN A 170 -20.12 -5.10 12.73
C GLN A 170 -19.19 -6.32 12.82
N ASN A 171 -17.95 -6.12 13.23
CA ASN A 171 -16.93 -7.17 13.35
C ASN A 171 -16.50 -7.79 12.00
N ALA A 172 -16.72 -7.10 10.88
CA ALA A 172 -16.20 -7.53 9.59
C ALA A 172 -14.73 -7.15 9.42
N ILE A 173 -13.98 -7.97 8.70
CA ILE A 173 -12.64 -7.64 8.23
C ILE A 173 -12.79 -6.85 6.94
N VAL A 174 -12.21 -5.66 6.87
CA VAL A 174 -12.36 -4.77 5.72
C VAL A 174 -11.06 -4.67 4.95
N ILE A 175 -11.10 -5.00 3.66
CA ILE A 175 -10.01 -4.80 2.71
C ILE A 175 -10.32 -3.52 1.94
N CYS A 176 -9.53 -2.47 2.13
CA CYS A 176 -9.81 -1.14 1.59
C CYS A 176 -8.53 -0.37 1.24
N CYS A 177 -8.66 0.80 0.66
CA CYS A 177 -7.53 1.67 0.29
C CYS A 177 -6.45 0.97 -0.54
N GLY A 178 -6.82 -0.01 -1.36
CA GLY A 178 -5.91 -0.74 -2.22
C GLY A 178 -5.14 0.19 -3.16
N GLY A 179 -3.83 -0.02 -3.29
CA GLY A 179 -2.96 0.84 -4.09
C GLY A 179 -2.84 2.28 -3.62
N GLY A 180 -3.27 2.57 -2.39
CA GLY A 180 -3.36 3.93 -1.86
C GLY A 180 -4.71 4.61 -2.14
N GLY A 181 -5.70 3.87 -2.65
CA GLY A 181 -7.01 4.42 -3.03
C GLY A 181 -7.06 4.95 -4.46
N ILE A 182 -8.26 5.06 -5.01
CA ILE A 182 -8.51 5.67 -6.32
C ILE A 182 -8.39 7.19 -6.14
N PRO A 183 -7.40 7.83 -6.80
CA PRO A 183 -7.19 9.26 -6.63
C PRO A 183 -8.31 10.06 -7.30
N VAL A 184 -8.92 10.96 -6.56
CA VAL A 184 -9.96 11.85 -7.06
C VAL A 184 -9.72 13.28 -6.58
N VAL A 185 -10.12 14.24 -7.40
CA VAL A 185 -10.16 15.67 -7.05
C VAL A 185 -11.60 16.16 -7.03
N LYS A 186 -11.87 17.13 -6.17
CA LYS A 186 -13.16 17.80 -6.14
C LYS A 186 -13.08 19.12 -6.94
N ARG A 187 -13.93 19.24 -7.97
CA ARG A 187 -14.07 20.46 -8.78
C ARG A 187 -15.55 20.79 -8.93
N ASP A 188 -15.94 22.02 -8.65
CA ASP A 188 -17.31 22.51 -8.82
C ASP A 188 -18.40 21.60 -8.21
N GLY A 189 -18.09 21.01 -7.05
CA GLY A 189 -19.01 20.11 -6.35
C GLY A 189 -19.03 18.66 -6.86
N HIS A 190 -18.29 18.34 -7.90
CA HIS A 190 -18.17 16.99 -8.48
C HIS A 190 -16.80 16.38 -8.19
N TYR A 191 -16.76 15.05 -8.09
CA TYR A 191 -15.49 14.29 -8.02
C TYR A 191 -15.13 13.77 -9.41
N ALA A 192 -13.86 13.90 -9.77
CA ALA A 192 -13.27 13.32 -10.97
C ALA A 192 -11.99 12.56 -10.63
N GLY A 193 -11.76 11.44 -11.30
CA GLY A 193 -10.50 10.72 -11.22
C GLY A 193 -9.33 11.54 -11.78
N VAL A 194 -8.12 11.29 -11.30
CA VAL A 194 -6.89 11.93 -11.77
C VAL A 194 -5.77 10.92 -11.95
N PRO A 195 -4.88 11.13 -12.94
CA PRO A 195 -3.82 10.19 -13.26
C PRO A 195 -2.70 10.21 -12.20
N ALA A 196 -2.86 9.43 -11.14
CA ALA A 196 -1.91 9.31 -10.04
C ALA A 196 -1.96 7.93 -9.38
N VAL A 197 -0.93 7.59 -8.62
CA VAL A 197 -0.90 6.43 -7.71
C VAL A 197 -0.44 6.90 -6.34
N ILE A 198 -1.38 6.99 -5.41
CA ILE A 198 -1.11 7.47 -4.05
C ILE A 198 -0.25 6.44 -3.29
N ASP A 199 0.62 6.90 -2.40
CA ASP A 199 1.41 5.99 -1.59
C ASP A 199 0.55 5.25 -0.55
N LYS A 200 0.58 3.91 -0.58
CA LYS A 200 -0.27 3.10 0.31
C LYS A 200 0.08 3.27 1.79
N ASP A 201 1.36 3.51 2.12
CA ASP A 201 1.77 3.64 3.52
C ASP A 201 1.22 4.94 4.11
N ARG A 202 1.21 6.03 3.32
CA ARG A 202 0.58 7.31 3.68
C ARG A 202 -0.93 7.18 3.88
N VAL A 203 -1.61 6.52 2.94
CA VAL A 203 -3.07 6.29 3.09
C VAL A 203 -3.37 5.35 4.25
N SER A 204 -2.54 4.35 4.50
CA SER A 204 -2.73 3.44 5.64
C SER A 204 -2.57 4.18 6.98
N SER A 205 -1.61 5.09 7.09
CA SER A 205 -1.46 5.97 8.25
C SER A 205 -2.66 6.89 8.42
N LYS A 206 -3.09 7.55 7.34
CA LYS A 206 -4.27 8.40 7.35
C LYS A 206 -5.53 7.64 7.77
N LEU A 207 -5.74 6.44 7.22
CA LEU A 207 -6.84 5.56 7.61
C LEU A 207 -6.77 5.20 9.10
N ALA A 208 -5.59 4.86 9.59
CA ALA A 208 -5.37 4.50 10.98
C ALA A 208 -5.71 5.66 11.93
N ILE A 209 -5.29 6.89 11.59
CA ILE A 209 -5.60 8.11 12.34
C ILE A 209 -7.10 8.42 12.30
N GLU A 210 -7.72 8.45 11.12
CA GLU A 210 -9.15 8.79 10.96
C GLU A 210 -10.08 7.76 11.60
N MET A 211 -9.66 6.49 11.64
CA MET A 211 -10.39 5.42 12.33
C MET A 211 -10.13 5.38 13.84
N GLY A 212 -9.08 6.05 14.33
CA GLY A 212 -8.68 6.02 15.74
C GLY A 212 -8.28 4.61 16.19
N VAL A 213 -7.50 3.91 15.38
CA VAL A 213 -7.09 2.53 15.70
C VAL A 213 -5.96 2.49 16.73
N ASP A 214 -5.78 1.33 17.37
CA ASP A 214 -4.78 1.15 18.43
C ASP A 214 -3.39 0.80 17.90
N ALA A 215 -3.27 0.35 16.63
CA ALA A 215 -2.00 -0.01 16.01
C ALA A 215 -2.02 0.12 14.48
N LEU A 216 -0.87 0.43 13.90
CA LEU A 216 -0.58 0.36 12.47
C LEU A 216 0.58 -0.60 12.23
N ILE A 217 0.35 -1.63 11.42
CA ILE A 217 1.36 -2.60 11.00
C ILE A 217 1.64 -2.40 9.51
N ILE A 218 2.89 -2.19 9.15
CA ILE A 218 3.33 -2.14 7.75
C ILE A 218 4.18 -3.37 7.46
N SER A 219 3.61 -4.32 6.73
CA SER A 219 4.30 -5.53 6.31
C SER A 219 5.42 -5.22 5.31
N THR A 220 6.60 -5.76 5.56
CA THR A 220 7.81 -5.54 4.75
C THR A 220 8.65 -6.81 4.69
N ALA A 221 9.54 -6.88 3.69
CA ALA A 221 10.41 -8.04 3.47
C ALA A 221 11.64 -8.09 4.40
N VAL A 222 11.80 -7.08 5.28
CA VAL A 222 12.93 -7.03 6.23
C VAL A 222 12.43 -7.25 7.65
N ASP A 223 13.29 -7.86 8.47
CA ASP A 223 12.99 -8.25 9.85
C ASP A 223 13.07 -7.10 10.86
N ALA A 224 13.75 -6.02 10.50
CA ALA A 224 13.90 -4.84 11.35
C ALA A 224 14.33 -3.60 10.55
N ILE A 225 14.17 -2.43 11.15
CA ILE A 225 14.70 -1.17 10.65
C ILE A 225 16.21 -1.16 10.82
N ARG A 226 16.95 -0.64 9.83
CA ARG A 226 18.42 -0.56 9.83
C ARG A 226 18.87 0.85 9.52
N THR A 227 19.90 1.32 10.24
CA THR A 227 20.64 2.54 9.92
C THR A 227 22.03 2.17 9.43
N GLY A 228 22.68 3.02 8.62
CA GLY A 228 23.96 2.72 7.99
C GLY A 228 23.88 1.50 7.04
N PHE A 229 22.74 1.28 6.39
CA PHE A 229 22.47 0.11 5.56
C PHE A 229 23.58 -0.13 4.53
N ALA A 230 24.01 -1.41 4.41
CA ALA A 230 25.10 -1.85 3.55
C ALA A 230 26.48 -1.18 3.83
N THR A 231 26.69 -0.61 5.02
CA THR A 231 27.98 -0.08 5.45
C THR A 231 28.55 -0.87 6.64
N LYS A 232 29.81 -0.62 7.01
CA LYS A 232 30.44 -1.19 8.20
C LYS A 232 29.81 -0.71 9.53
N SER A 233 29.01 0.35 9.49
CA SER A 233 28.31 0.95 10.62
C SER A 233 26.85 0.52 10.71
N GLU A 234 26.43 -0.51 9.96
CA GLU A 234 25.04 -0.98 9.96
C GLU A 234 24.59 -1.39 11.38
N LYS A 235 23.43 -0.86 11.78
CA LYS A 235 22.80 -1.18 13.06
C LYS A 235 21.34 -1.59 12.84
N ILE A 236 20.94 -2.65 13.53
CA ILE A 236 19.56 -3.17 13.53
C ILE A 236 18.80 -2.55 14.69
N HIS A 237 17.64 -1.98 14.40
CA HIS A 237 16.73 -1.40 15.38
C HIS A 237 15.42 -2.19 15.42
N ARG A 238 15.20 -2.91 16.53
CA ARG A 238 13.92 -3.61 16.77
C ARG A 238 12.89 -2.69 17.42
N THR A 239 13.34 -1.62 18.02
CA THR A 239 12.51 -0.58 18.63
C THR A 239 13.17 0.79 18.39
N LEU A 240 12.36 1.75 17.99
CA LEU A 240 12.74 3.17 17.89
C LEU A 240 11.69 4.01 18.59
N THR A 241 12.12 5.05 19.27
CA THR A 241 11.20 6.11 19.68
C THR A 241 10.86 6.99 18.48
N ILE A 242 9.74 7.73 18.56
CA ILE A 242 9.35 8.67 17.49
C ILE A 242 10.46 9.69 17.22
N ASP A 243 11.11 10.22 18.27
CA ASP A 243 12.20 11.19 18.11
C ASP A 243 13.43 10.60 17.41
N GLN A 244 13.78 9.34 17.72
CA GLN A 244 14.86 8.63 17.03
C GLN A 244 14.49 8.40 15.56
N ALA A 245 13.26 7.98 15.26
CA ALA A 245 12.79 7.77 13.91
C ALA A 245 12.81 9.08 13.10
N LYS A 246 12.35 10.19 13.67
CA LYS A 246 12.41 11.53 13.05
C LYS A 246 13.86 11.97 12.78
N MET A 247 14.75 11.75 13.72
CA MET A 247 16.18 12.08 13.57
C MET A 247 16.80 11.29 12.41
N TYR A 248 16.59 9.99 12.36
CA TYR A 248 17.14 9.14 11.30
C TYR A 248 16.51 9.43 9.94
N LEU A 249 15.21 9.74 9.88
CA LEU A 249 14.56 10.14 8.65
C LEU A 249 15.16 11.45 8.09
N LYS A 250 15.38 12.43 8.97
CA LYS A 250 15.97 13.73 8.61
C LYS A 250 17.44 13.61 8.17
N SER A 251 18.20 12.68 8.74
CA SER A 251 19.60 12.42 8.35
C SER A 251 19.75 11.57 7.09
N GLY A 252 18.64 11.14 6.46
CA GLY A 252 18.68 10.37 5.21
C GLY A 252 19.08 8.90 5.38
N GLU A 253 18.97 8.34 6.60
CA GLU A 253 19.31 6.95 6.89
C GLU A 253 18.40 5.95 6.16
N PHE A 254 17.19 6.38 5.74
CA PHE A 254 16.21 5.51 5.10
C PHE A 254 16.04 5.83 3.62
N PRO A 255 16.18 4.84 2.73
CA PRO A 255 16.01 5.05 1.30
C PRO A 255 14.63 5.62 0.96
N ALA A 256 14.59 6.72 0.19
CA ALA A 256 13.38 7.46 -0.16
C ALA A 256 12.31 6.62 -0.90
N GLY A 257 12.73 5.63 -1.69
CA GLY A 257 11.82 4.78 -2.47
C GLY A 257 11.30 3.53 -1.74
N SER A 258 11.72 3.28 -0.48
CA SER A 258 11.36 2.02 0.21
C SER A 258 11.07 2.22 1.70
N MET A 259 12.09 2.33 2.55
CA MET A 259 11.94 2.42 4.00
C MET A 259 11.50 3.81 4.46
N GLY A 260 11.97 4.89 3.80
CA GLY A 260 11.65 6.27 4.16
C GLY A 260 10.14 6.54 4.28
N PRO A 261 9.33 6.25 3.24
CA PRO A 261 7.87 6.43 3.30
C PRO A 261 7.20 5.64 4.43
N LYS A 262 7.67 4.41 4.72
CA LYS A 262 7.12 3.58 5.80
C LYS A 262 7.36 4.21 7.17
N VAL A 263 8.61 4.63 7.42
CA VAL A 263 8.98 5.28 8.68
C VAL A 263 8.24 6.61 8.83
N ALA A 264 8.15 7.42 7.78
CA ALA A 264 7.37 8.66 7.80
C ALA A 264 5.90 8.40 8.18
N SER A 265 5.25 7.43 7.51
CA SER A 265 3.86 7.05 7.78
C SER A 265 3.64 6.53 9.22
N LEU A 266 4.63 5.82 9.78
CA LEU A 266 4.57 5.37 11.19
C LEU A 266 4.81 6.50 12.19
N ILE A 267 5.55 7.54 11.80
CA ILE A 267 5.74 8.76 12.63
C ILE A 267 4.46 9.60 12.66
N ASP A 268 3.73 9.66 11.55
CA ASP A 268 2.49 10.43 11.43
C ASP A 268 1.34 9.80 12.23
N PHE A 269 1.30 8.47 12.30
CA PHE A 269 0.37 7.70 13.14
C PHE A 269 0.71 7.82 14.63
#